data_a38673bad43d7f0f8ce27a9e2fd973b8
#
_entry.id   a38673bad43d7f0f8ce27a9e2fd973b8
#
_cell.length_a   1.000
_cell.length_b   1.000
_cell.length_c   1.000
_cell.angle_alpha   90.00
_cell.angle_beta   90.00
_cell.angle_gamma   90.00
#
_symmetry.space_group_name_H-M   'P 1'
#
loop_
_entity.id
_entity.type
_entity.pdbx_description
1 polymer ?
#
loop_
_entity_poly.entity_id
_entity_poly.type
_entity_poly.pdbx_seq_one_letter_code
_entity_poly.pdbx_strand_id
1 'polypeptide(L)'
;MLIIEEAHSLPLPTLKHLKRFFELEDGFKKLLSIILIGQSELELKLSERNQEVREVVQRCEVVNLFPLNDYLEIFLDFKFGRVGMKTNKILDNSAIGAIRDRLCLSRHSGKETVSLLYPLAIGNLIIAAMNMAAINEIPMVDANIIRSVS
;
A
#
# COMPACT_ATOMS: atom_id res chain seq x y z
N MET A 1 -22.60 3.08 -1.58
CA MET A 1 -21.33 2.44 -1.15
C MET A 1 -20.79 3.19 0.05
N LEU A 2 -20.40 2.48 1.10
CA LEU A 2 -19.76 3.02 2.32
C LEU A 2 -18.29 2.56 2.33
N ILE A 3 -17.34 3.47 2.43
CA ILE A 3 -15.91 3.17 2.57
C ILE A 3 -15.49 3.62 3.96
N ILE A 4 -14.87 2.72 4.72
CA ILE A 4 -14.36 2.99 6.06
C ILE A 4 -12.85 2.78 6.03
N GLU A 5 -12.11 3.87 6.13
CA GLU A 5 -10.65 3.86 6.27
C GLU A 5 -10.27 3.64 7.73
N GLU A 6 -9.04 3.18 7.97
CA GLU A 6 -8.52 2.86 9.30
C GLU A 6 -9.42 1.90 10.08
N ALA A 7 -10.11 0.99 9.36
CA ALA A 7 -11.10 0.08 9.95
C ALA A 7 -10.50 -0.87 11.01
N HIS A 8 -9.17 -1.02 11.04
CA HIS A 8 -8.46 -1.77 12.08
C HIS A 8 -8.58 -1.09 13.48
N SER A 9 -8.87 0.21 13.54
CA SER A 9 -9.11 0.93 14.79
C SER A 9 -10.52 0.71 15.36
N LEU A 10 -11.47 0.24 14.55
CA LEU A 10 -12.85 0.03 14.98
C LEU A 10 -12.94 -1.03 16.08
N PRO A 11 -13.76 -0.80 17.12
CA PRO A 11 -14.08 -1.83 18.11
C PRO A 11 -14.80 -3.03 17.47
N LEU A 12 -14.57 -4.24 18.00
CA LEU A 12 -15.24 -5.47 17.53
C LEU A 12 -16.77 -5.37 17.50
N PRO A 13 -17.44 -4.77 18.51
CA PRO A 13 -18.89 -4.58 18.45
C PRO A 13 -19.34 -3.74 17.25
N THR A 14 -18.56 -2.72 16.88
CA THR A 14 -18.86 -1.88 15.71
C THR A 14 -18.75 -2.70 14.41
N LEU A 15 -17.67 -3.48 14.24
CA LEU A 15 -17.51 -4.38 13.10
C LEU A 15 -18.66 -5.37 13.01
N LYS A 16 -19.11 -5.95 14.14
CA LYS A 16 -20.25 -6.84 14.20
C LYS A 16 -21.54 -6.18 13.72
N HIS A 17 -21.75 -4.92 14.07
CA HIS A 17 -22.95 -4.17 13.68
C HIS A 17 -22.97 -3.78 12.20
N LEU A 18 -21.84 -3.75 11.51
CA LEU A 18 -21.79 -3.48 10.06
C LEU A 18 -22.60 -4.49 9.24
N LYS A 19 -22.76 -5.71 9.74
CA LYS A 19 -23.65 -6.71 9.14
C LYS A 19 -25.06 -6.16 8.89
N ARG A 20 -25.62 -5.42 9.86
CA ARG A 20 -26.98 -4.86 9.77
C ARG A 20 -27.11 -3.86 8.62
N PHE A 21 -26.09 -3.08 8.36
CA PHE A 21 -26.07 -2.14 7.23
C PHE A 21 -25.94 -2.85 5.90
N PHE A 22 -25.13 -3.90 5.85
CA PHE A 22 -25.00 -4.73 4.64
C PHE A 22 -26.27 -5.51 4.32
N GLU A 23 -27.08 -5.85 5.33
CA GLU A 23 -28.34 -6.56 5.19
C GLU A 23 -29.52 -5.67 4.78
N LEU A 24 -29.31 -4.34 4.66
CA LEU A 24 -30.36 -3.44 4.18
C LEU A 24 -30.72 -3.75 2.73
N GLU A 25 -32.00 -4.00 2.50
CA GLU A 25 -32.56 -4.39 1.21
C GLU A 25 -33.85 -3.62 0.92
N ASP A 26 -34.10 -3.41 -0.37
CA ASP A 26 -35.39 -2.99 -0.91
C ASP A 26 -35.85 -4.09 -1.90
N GLY A 27 -36.80 -4.91 -1.48
CA GLY A 27 -37.15 -6.15 -2.16
C GLY A 27 -35.96 -7.12 -2.19
N PHE A 28 -35.48 -7.43 -3.40
CA PHE A 28 -34.31 -8.32 -3.61
C PHE A 28 -33.01 -7.55 -3.86
N LYS A 29 -33.01 -6.21 -3.74
CA LYS A 29 -31.87 -5.36 -4.06
C LYS A 29 -31.14 -4.94 -2.79
N LYS A 30 -29.85 -5.27 -2.72
CA LYS A 30 -28.96 -4.73 -1.67
C LYS A 30 -28.80 -3.22 -1.84
N LEU A 31 -29.03 -2.46 -0.77
CA LEU A 31 -28.95 -1.01 -0.79
C LEU A 31 -27.53 -0.48 -0.53
N LEU A 32 -26.69 -1.26 0.15
CA LEU A 32 -25.38 -0.79 0.60
C LEU A 32 -24.29 -1.83 0.37
N SER A 33 -23.19 -1.39 -0.23
CA SER A 33 -21.91 -2.11 -0.26
C SER A 33 -20.97 -1.45 0.73
N ILE A 34 -20.16 -2.23 1.44
CA ILE A 34 -19.20 -1.74 2.44
C ILE A 34 -17.80 -2.17 2.04
N ILE A 35 -16.86 -1.22 2.05
CA ILE A 35 -15.43 -1.46 1.86
C ILE A 35 -14.73 -1.05 3.16
N LEU A 36 -14.00 -1.99 3.75
CA LEU A 36 -13.16 -1.74 4.93
C LEU A 36 -11.72 -1.69 4.47
N ILE A 37 -11.04 -0.60 4.77
CA ILE A 37 -9.62 -0.41 4.48
C ILE A 37 -8.88 -0.30 5.81
N GLY A 38 -7.84 -1.09 5.99
CA GLY A 38 -7.08 -1.09 7.24
C GLY A 38 -5.73 -1.78 7.09
N GLN A 39 -4.96 -1.75 8.16
CA GLN A 39 -3.67 -2.43 8.27
C GLN A 39 -3.89 -3.92 8.57
N SER A 40 -2.82 -4.70 8.66
CA SER A 40 -2.85 -6.16 8.90
C SER A 40 -3.61 -6.56 10.16
N GLU A 41 -3.72 -5.66 11.15
CA GLU A 41 -4.53 -5.86 12.36
C GLU A 41 -6.01 -6.04 12.07
N LEU A 42 -6.51 -5.48 10.94
CA LEU A 42 -7.89 -5.70 10.52
C LEU A 42 -8.14 -7.16 10.15
N GLU A 43 -7.19 -7.80 9.47
CA GLU A 43 -7.28 -9.23 9.13
C GLU A 43 -7.31 -10.10 10.40
N LEU A 44 -6.48 -9.75 11.41
CA LEU A 44 -6.49 -10.44 12.70
C LEU A 44 -7.83 -10.30 13.42
N LYS A 45 -8.44 -9.10 13.39
CA LYS A 45 -9.78 -8.86 13.96
C LYS A 45 -10.88 -9.62 13.21
N LEU A 46 -10.80 -9.66 11.88
CA LEU A 46 -11.74 -10.33 11.00
C LEU A 46 -11.37 -11.81 10.76
N SER A 47 -10.70 -12.45 11.70
CA SER A 47 -10.40 -13.87 11.63
C SER A 47 -11.63 -14.74 11.94
N GLU A 48 -11.83 -15.81 11.18
CA GLU A 48 -12.88 -16.84 11.46
C GLU A 48 -12.76 -17.45 12.86
N ARG A 49 -11.58 -17.39 13.47
CA ARG A 49 -11.35 -17.85 14.85
C ARG A 49 -12.06 -16.97 15.87
N ASN A 50 -12.38 -15.74 15.50
CA ASN A 50 -13.11 -14.81 16.36
C ASN A 50 -14.62 -15.02 16.19
N GLN A 51 -15.25 -15.70 17.14
CA GLN A 51 -16.68 -16.03 17.13
C GLN A 51 -17.57 -14.78 17.03
N GLU A 52 -17.14 -13.66 17.58
CA GLU A 52 -17.93 -12.42 17.59
C GLU A 52 -18.15 -11.80 16.21
N VAL A 53 -17.22 -12.02 15.29
CA VAL A 53 -17.26 -11.44 13.94
C VAL A 53 -17.41 -12.48 12.83
N ARG A 54 -17.52 -13.76 13.16
CA ARG A 54 -17.61 -14.87 12.18
C ARG A 54 -18.67 -14.61 11.10
N GLU A 55 -19.83 -14.14 11.47
CA GLU A 55 -20.92 -13.88 10.52
C GLU A 55 -20.62 -12.71 9.57
N VAL A 56 -19.79 -11.74 9.99
CA VAL A 56 -19.30 -10.66 9.13
C VAL A 56 -18.25 -11.20 8.18
N VAL A 57 -17.27 -11.96 8.70
CA VAL A 57 -16.17 -12.54 7.93
C VAL A 57 -16.67 -13.42 6.79
N GLN A 58 -17.69 -14.26 7.04
CA GLN A 58 -18.28 -15.11 6.00
C GLN A 58 -18.92 -14.35 4.83
N ARG A 59 -19.13 -13.04 4.97
CA ARG A 59 -19.68 -12.16 3.94
C ARG A 59 -18.65 -11.18 3.37
N CYS A 60 -17.41 -11.25 3.83
CA CYS A 60 -16.32 -10.40 3.39
C CYS A 60 -15.43 -11.15 2.40
N GLU A 61 -15.04 -10.45 1.34
CA GLU A 61 -13.90 -10.84 0.52
C GLU A 61 -12.68 -10.08 1.04
N VAL A 62 -11.62 -10.80 1.39
CA VAL A 62 -10.37 -10.21 1.90
C VAL A 62 -9.39 -10.08 0.74
N VAL A 63 -8.92 -8.86 0.51
CA VAL A 63 -7.91 -8.55 -0.51
C VAL A 63 -6.70 -7.94 0.18
N ASN A 64 -5.55 -8.58 0.04
CA ASN A 64 -4.28 -8.08 0.56
C ASN A 64 -3.51 -7.30 -0.50
N LEU A 65 -3.05 -6.10 -0.14
CA LEU A 65 -2.14 -5.33 -0.98
C LEU A 65 -0.70 -5.70 -0.64
N PHE A 66 -0.06 -6.38 -1.58
CA PHE A 66 1.35 -6.78 -1.45
C PHE A 66 2.31 -5.68 -1.92
N PRO A 67 3.59 -5.70 -1.47
CA PRO A 67 4.63 -4.84 -2.02
C PRO A 67 4.76 -5.00 -3.53
N LEU A 68 5.10 -3.92 -4.22
CA LEU A 68 5.14 -3.88 -5.69
C LEU A 68 6.23 -4.77 -6.30
N ASN A 69 7.30 -5.08 -5.58
CA ASN A 69 8.41 -5.96 -6.02
C ASN A 69 8.73 -5.83 -7.53
N ASP A 70 8.31 -6.82 -8.33
CA ASP A 70 8.56 -6.84 -9.78
C ASP A 70 7.78 -5.76 -10.55
N TYR A 71 6.76 -5.18 -9.96
CA TYR A 71 5.94 -4.12 -10.57
C TYR A 71 6.46 -2.71 -10.30
N LEU A 72 7.62 -2.54 -9.64
CA LEU A 72 8.18 -1.23 -9.31
C LEU A 72 8.31 -0.34 -10.55
N GLU A 73 8.90 -0.84 -11.63
CA GLU A 73 9.13 -0.06 -12.85
C GLU A 73 7.81 0.34 -13.52
N ILE A 74 6.86 -0.59 -13.61
CA ILE A 74 5.53 -0.30 -14.15
C ILE A 74 4.83 0.77 -13.32
N PHE A 75 4.96 0.71 -11.99
CA PHE A 75 4.39 1.72 -11.09
C PHE A 75 5.03 3.10 -11.31
N LEU A 76 6.35 3.16 -11.48
CA LEU A 76 7.07 4.41 -11.74
C LEU A 76 6.65 5.03 -13.09
N ASP A 77 6.58 4.21 -14.13
CA ASP A 77 6.12 4.65 -15.46
C ASP A 77 4.69 5.15 -15.41
N PHE A 78 3.81 4.47 -14.68
CA PHE A 78 2.44 4.94 -14.47
C PHE A 78 2.41 6.29 -13.73
N LYS A 79 3.17 6.44 -12.64
CA LYS A 79 3.18 7.68 -11.83
C LYS A 79 3.71 8.87 -12.62
N PHE A 80 4.84 8.73 -13.29
CA PHE A 80 5.43 9.80 -14.10
C PHE A 80 4.62 10.06 -15.38
N GLY A 81 4.06 9.02 -15.99
CA GLY A 81 3.20 9.13 -17.16
C GLY A 81 1.96 9.99 -16.92
N ARG A 82 1.40 9.97 -15.69
CA ARG A 82 0.26 10.83 -15.33
C ARG A 82 0.55 12.34 -15.41
N VAL A 83 1.82 12.72 -15.31
CA VAL A 83 2.27 14.13 -15.46
C VAL A 83 2.99 14.36 -16.78
N GLY A 84 2.85 13.44 -17.74
CA GLY A 84 3.46 13.57 -19.07
C GLY A 84 4.97 13.37 -19.11
N MET A 85 5.58 12.81 -18.05
CA MET A 85 7.02 12.58 -17.94
C MET A 85 7.35 11.11 -18.18
N LYS A 86 8.55 10.85 -18.68
CA LYS A 86 9.10 9.49 -18.80
C LYS A 86 10.02 9.22 -17.62
N THR A 87 9.93 8.03 -17.03
CA THR A 87 10.77 7.61 -15.89
C THR A 87 12.25 7.80 -16.18
N ASN A 88 12.72 7.42 -17.35
CA ASN A 88 14.13 7.52 -17.76
C ASN A 88 14.65 8.96 -17.97
N LYS A 89 13.81 9.97 -17.83
CA LYS A 89 14.22 11.39 -17.82
C LYS A 89 14.43 11.93 -16.42
N ILE A 90 13.97 11.20 -15.41
CA ILE A 90 14.02 11.61 -14.00
C ILE A 90 14.94 10.69 -13.20
N LEU A 91 14.83 9.38 -13.42
CA LEU A 91 15.62 8.35 -12.75
C LEU A 91 16.52 7.66 -13.76
N ASP A 92 17.79 7.46 -13.42
CA ASP A 92 18.63 6.58 -14.20
C ASP A 92 18.43 5.10 -13.80
N ASN A 93 19.03 4.18 -14.56
CA ASN A 93 18.87 2.75 -14.31
C ASN A 93 19.45 2.31 -12.95
N SER A 94 20.45 3.02 -12.44
CA SER A 94 21.08 2.72 -11.14
C SER A 94 20.17 3.09 -9.97
N ALA A 95 19.32 4.12 -10.13
CA ALA A 95 18.37 4.55 -9.11
C ALA A 95 17.33 3.48 -8.80
N ILE A 96 16.84 2.77 -9.82
CA ILE A 96 15.82 1.71 -9.64
C ILE A 96 16.36 0.58 -8.78
N GLY A 97 17.60 0.15 -9.02
CA GLY A 97 18.30 -0.82 -8.18
C GLY A 97 18.45 -0.35 -6.75
N ALA A 98 18.89 0.90 -6.57
CA ALA A 98 19.06 1.49 -5.24
C ALA A 98 17.75 1.65 -4.46
N ILE A 99 16.62 1.92 -5.13
CA ILE A 99 15.29 1.93 -4.50
C ILE A 99 14.94 0.54 -3.97
N ARG A 100 15.18 -0.51 -4.77
CA ARG A 100 14.95 -1.91 -4.33
C ARG A 100 15.81 -2.26 -3.13
N ASP A 101 17.12 -1.99 -3.20
CA ASP A 101 18.06 -2.28 -2.12
C ASP A 101 17.68 -1.59 -0.82
N ARG A 102 17.22 -0.34 -0.90
CA ARG A 102 16.88 0.46 0.27
C ARG A 102 15.57 0.06 0.92
N LEU A 103 14.58 -0.35 0.14
CA LEU A 103 13.25 -0.72 0.61
C LEU A 103 13.09 -2.24 0.80
N CYS A 104 14.11 -3.05 0.53
CA CYS A 104 14.15 -4.46 0.86
C CYS A 104 15.11 -4.69 2.03
N LEU A 105 14.55 -4.97 3.21
CA LEU A 105 15.33 -5.18 4.43
C LEU A 105 15.60 -6.67 4.63
N SER A 106 16.87 -7.06 4.66
CA SER A 106 17.26 -8.41 5.11
C SER A 106 17.26 -8.44 6.63
N ARG A 107 16.45 -9.30 7.25
CA ARG A 107 16.52 -9.54 8.69
C ARG A 107 17.84 -10.23 9.04
N HIS A 108 18.41 -9.88 10.19
CA HIS A 108 19.71 -10.36 10.72
C HIS A 108 19.89 -11.89 10.76
N SER A 109 18.83 -12.68 10.60
CA SER A 109 18.88 -14.15 10.57
C SER A 109 19.01 -14.75 9.15
N GLY A 110 19.15 -13.94 8.11
CA GLY A 110 19.50 -14.39 6.74
C GLY A 110 18.42 -15.20 6.00
N LYS A 111 17.23 -15.38 6.55
CA LYS A 111 16.17 -16.24 5.94
C LYS A 111 14.94 -15.51 5.45
N GLU A 112 14.69 -14.27 5.85
CA GLU A 112 13.53 -13.52 5.39
C GLU A 112 13.91 -12.11 4.96
N THR A 113 13.64 -11.78 3.69
CA THR A 113 13.70 -10.40 3.19
C THR A 113 12.31 -9.80 3.30
N VAL A 114 12.19 -8.71 4.06
CA VAL A 114 10.94 -7.95 4.16
C VAL A 114 10.99 -6.84 3.12
N SER A 115 10.05 -6.87 2.17
CA SER A 115 9.92 -5.81 1.17
C SER A 115 9.00 -4.70 1.70
N LEU A 116 9.52 -3.47 1.66
CA LEU A 116 8.77 -2.23 1.95
C LEU A 116 8.43 -1.46 0.66
N LEU A 117 8.45 -2.12 -0.50
CA LEU A 117 8.15 -1.54 -1.80
C LEU A 117 6.66 -1.21 -1.96
N TYR A 118 6.09 -0.49 -1.00
CA TYR A 118 4.72 0.01 -1.09
C TYR A 118 4.67 1.37 -1.77
N PRO A 119 3.58 1.70 -2.47
CA PRO A 119 3.43 2.97 -3.21
C PRO A 119 3.79 4.22 -2.41
N LEU A 120 3.43 4.27 -1.13
CA LEU A 120 3.72 5.41 -0.25
C LEU A 120 5.22 5.52 0.04
N ALA A 121 5.87 4.42 0.43
CA ALA A 121 7.30 4.41 0.75
C ALA A 121 8.15 4.78 -0.47
N ILE A 122 7.81 4.21 -1.64
CA ILE A 122 8.45 4.54 -2.92
C ILE A 122 8.23 6.02 -3.25
N GLY A 123 6.99 6.52 -3.12
CA GLY A 123 6.66 7.90 -3.41
C GLY A 123 7.44 8.88 -2.54
N ASN A 124 7.50 8.64 -1.24
CA ASN A 124 8.25 9.49 -0.30
C ASN A 124 9.75 9.51 -0.61
N LEU A 125 10.34 8.34 -0.87
CA LEU A 125 11.75 8.22 -1.22
C LEU A 125 12.07 8.98 -2.51
N ILE A 126 11.26 8.84 -3.55
CA ILE A 126 11.46 9.51 -4.84
C ILE A 126 11.30 11.03 -4.70
N ILE A 127 10.29 11.50 -3.99
CA ILE A 127 10.08 12.94 -3.75
C ILE A 127 11.30 13.53 -3.04
N ALA A 128 11.78 12.88 -1.99
CA ALA A 128 12.96 13.34 -1.27
C ALA A 128 14.23 13.34 -2.17
N ALA A 129 14.41 12.29 -2.98
CA ALA A 129 15.52 12.20 -3.92
C ALA A 129 15.46 13.25 -5.02
N MET A 130 14.28 13.51 -5.59
CA MET A 130 14.09 14.58 -6.59
C MET A 130 14.35 15.96 -6.00
N ASN A 131 13.91 16.22 -4.78
CA ASN A 131 14.19 17.49 -4.08
C ASN A 131 15.68 17.65 -3.84
N MET A 132 16.38 16.60 -3.42
CA MET A 132 17.83 16.63 -3.23
C MET A 132 18.57 16.86 -4.55
N ALA A 133 18.16 16.20 -5.63
CA ALA A 133 18.72 16.42 -6.96
C ALA A 133 18.55 17.87 -7.42
N ALA A 134 17.34 18.43 -7.21
CA ALA A 134 17.04 19.83 -7.58
C ALA A 134 17.89 20.83 -6.78
N ILE A 135 18.05 20.63 -5.47
CA ILE A 135 18.88 21.50 -4.62
C ILE A 135 20.36 21.47 -5.06
N ASN A 136 20.84 20.32 -5.51
CA ASN A 136 22.24 20.14 -5.93
C ASN A 136 22.45 20.35 -7.45
N GLU A 137 21.43 20.82 -8.17
CA GLU A 137 21.45 21.04 -9.62
C GLU A 137 21.85 19.80 -10.43
N ILE A 138 21.49 18.59 -9.91
CA ILE A 138 21.74 17.32 -10.57
C ILE A 138 20.56 17.01 -11.50
N PRO A 139 20.79 16.77 -12.79
CA PRO A 139 19.71 16.68 -13.78
C PRO A 139 18.88 15.39 -13.69
N MET A 140 19.44 14.33 -13.10
CA MET A 140 18.78 13.02 -12.94
C MET A 140 19.12 12.42 -11.59
N VAL A 141 18.16 11.71 -11.00
CA VAL A 141 18.34 10.96 -9.76
C VAL A 141 19.08 9.65 -10.06
N ASP A 142 20.24 9.48 -9.44
CA ASP A 142 21.06 8.26 -9.51
C ASP A 142 21.02 7.46 -8.19
N ALA A 143 21.74 6.34 -8.16
CA ALA A 143 21.85 5.51 -6.98
C ALA A 143 22.44 6.24 -5.75
N ASN A 144 23.36 7.21 -5.97
CA ASN A 144 24.01 7.91 -4.88
C ASN A 144 23.01 8.84 -4.19
N ILE A 145 22.18 9.54 -4.97
CA ILE A 145 21.11 10.39 -4.43
C ILE A 145 20.12 9.52 -3.65
N ILE A 146 19.67 8.39 -4.20
CA ILE A 146 18.75 7.47 -3.51
C ILE A 146 19.33 7.00 -2.17
N ARG A 147 20.62 6.70 -2.10
CA ARG A 147 21.28 6.24 -0.86
C ARG A 147 21.51 7.36 0.15
N SER A 148 21.68 8.59 -0.28
CA SER A 148 21.99 9.75 0.58
C SER A 148 20.75 10.40 1.20
N VAL A 149 19.56 10.19 0.64
CA VAL A 149 18.29 10.67 1.22
C VAL A 149 18.02 9.97 2.55
N SER A 150 17.74 10.73 3.60
CA SER A 150 17.37 10.22 4.94
C SER A 150 15.88 9.91 5.08
#